data_7dd95d7207a33581f355f65fc0590d1a
#
_entry.id   7dd95d7207a33581f355f65fc0590d1a
#
_cell.length_a   1.000
_cell.length_b   1.000
_cell.length_c   1.000
_cell.angle_alpha   90.00
_cell.angle_beta   90.00
_cell.angle_gamma   90.00
#
_symmetry.space_group_name_H-M   'P 1'
#
loop_
_entity.id
_entity.type
_entity.pdbx_description
1 polymer ?
#
loop_
_entity_poly.entity_id
_entity_poly.type
_entity_poly.pdbx_seq_one_letter_code
_entity_poly.pdbx_strand_id
1 'polypeptide(L)'
;MKRLALTIAVLLSISISNIWAEGNGVNDVNEVKGTNNTTVRTIKAPRFARPLVEKWIKEYAKTQPGVEFQIAKGQGNSDLNVVLDDKNFSQIVYFGETAVLPITARSSEAARLLEGKHLNNKKLKQLYFLNEDFDEEVKKNKAFETITVYSGSNATSVASSFAHNFGEESSNFRGKRISGDDLFLNTALAKDPLGVSFNALPNIFDLKSRHLKDDLSLVGLDVKKDLANSFSDNGTLDELLTALENSKVSEVAIEKVGISVNNADDEVNKFLEWVLAQGTKYNHEYGLLNLK
;
A
#
# COMPACT_ATOMS: atom_id res chain seq x y z
N MET A 1 5.92 -38.16 13.05
CA MET A 1 4.63 -37.68 13.55
C MET A 1 4.19 -36.53 12.61
N LYS A 2 3.23 -36.80 11.75
CA LYS A 2 2.70 -35.85 10.73
C LYS A 2 1.73 -34.90 11.44
N ARG A 3 1.98 -33.62 11.43
CA ARG A 3 1.02 -32.59 11.88
C ARG A 3 0.16 -32.18 10.70
N LEU A 4 -1.12 -32.46 10.81
CA LEU A 4 -2.19 -32.12 9.87
C LEU A 4 -2.47 -30.62 10.05
N ALA A 5 -2.36 -29.83 9.00
CA ALA A 5 -2.84 -28.45 8.97
C ALA A 5 -4.37 -28.47 8.77
N LEU A 6 -5.09 -27.97 9.74
CA LEU A 6 -6.55 -27.86 9.72
C LEU A 6 -6.90 -26.49 9.09
N THR A 7 -7.37 -26.51 7.85
CA THR A 7 -7.92 -25.33 7.18
C THR A 7 -9.36 -25.15 7.67
N ILE A 8 -9.63 -24.11 8.44
CA ILE A 8 -10.99 -23.76 8.86
C ILE A 8 -11.62 -22.90 7.77
N ALA A 9 -12.52 -23.48 6.99
CA ALA A 9 -13.43 -22.76 6.12
C ALA A 9 -14.60 -22.26 6.98
N VAL A 10 -14.67 -20.94 7.20
CA VAL A 10 -15.83 -20.33 7.86
C VAL A 10 -16.89 -20.07 6.79
N LEU A 11 -17.88 -20.95 6.72
CA LEU A 11 -19.11 -20.73 5.96
C LEU A 11 -20.06 -19.88 6.81
N LEU A 12 -20.20 -18.59 6.46
CA LEU A 12 -21.27 -17.75 6.99
C LEU A 12 -22.55 -17.98 6.18
N SER A 13 -23.47 -18.73 6.76
CA SER A 13 -24.86 -18.84 6.28
C SER A 13 -25.66 -17.66 6.81
N ILE A 14 -26.02 -16.73 5.94
CA ILE A 14 -26.96 -15.64 6.23
C ILE A 14 -28.34 -16.11 5.84
N SER A 15 -29.23 -16.29 6.82
CA SER A 15 -30.64 -16.59 6.61
C SER A 15 -31.39 -15.32 6.22
N ILE A 16 -31.94 -15.29 5.01
CA ILE A 16 -32.82 -14.21 4.55
C ILE A 16 -34.27 -14.61 4.84
N SER A 17 -34.92 -13.87 5.74
CA SER A 17 -36.35 -13.96 5.98
C SER A 17 -37.10 -13.12 4.95
N ASN A 18 -37.90 -13.81 4.08
CA ASN A 18 -38.80 -13.18 3.14
C ASN A 18 -39.99 -12.54 3.87
N ILE A 19 -40.20 -11.27 3.64
CA ILE A 19 -41.48 -10.60 3.98
C ILE A 19 -42.20 -10.35 2.67
N TRP A 20 -43.33 -11.05 2.50
CA TRP A 20 -44.27 -10.82 1.42
C TRP A 20 -45.20 -9.66 1.83
N ALA A 21 -45.35 -8.69 0.97
CA ALA A 21 -46.47 -7.75 1.00
C ALA A 21 -47.22 -7.83 -0.34
N GLU A 22 -48.43 -8.28 -0.29
CA GLU A 22 -49.40 -8.24 -1.39
C GLU A 22 -49.91 -6.82 -1.62
N GLY A 23 -50.03 -6.44 -2.88
CA GLY A 23 -50.69 -5.19 -3.30
C GLY A 23 -51.10 -5.25 -4.78
N ASN A 24 -52.39 -5.27 -5.01
CA ASN A 24 -53.12 -5.44 -6.29
C ASN A 24 -52.84 -4.34 -7.33
N GLY A 25 -52.72 -4.80 -8.58
CA GLY A 25 -53.50 -4.35 -9.76
C GLY A 25 -53.10 -3.06 -10.43
N VAL A 26 -52.73 -3.11 -11.69
CA VAL A 26 -53.40 -2.62 -12.90
C VAL A 26 -52.46 -2.80 -14.09
N ASN A 27 -52.98 -3.40 -15.16
CA ASN A 27 -52.31 -3.58 -16.44
C ASN A 27 -52.07 -2.26 -17.14
N ASP A 28 -50.80 -2.03 -17.51
CA ASP A 28 -50.47 -1.22 -18.67
C ASP A 28 -49.28 -1.83 -19.41
N VAL A 29 -49.57 -2.31 -20.64
CA VAL A 29 -48.59 -2.89 -21.54
C VAL A 29 -47.85 -1.78 -22.21
N ASN A 30 -46.75 -1.34 -21.61
CA ASN A 30 -45.75 -0.51 -22.30
C ASN A 30 -44.50 -1.35 -22.51
N GLU A 31 -44.14 -1.54 -23.78
CA GLU A 31 -42.87 -2.09 -24.22
C GLU A 31 -41.70 -1.42 -23.45
N VAL A 32 -41.20 -2.15 -22.46
CA VAL A 32 -39.94 -1.75 -21.80
C VAL A 32 -38.82 -2.13 -22.74
N LYS A 33 -38.33 -1.18 -23.54
CA LYS A 33 -36.99 -1.24 -24.10
C LYS A 33 -36.04 -1.49 -22.92
N GLY A 34 -35.44 -2.67 -22.89
CA GLY A 34 -34.49 -3.08 -21.88
C GLY A 34 -33.29 -2.12 -21.85
N THR A 35 -33.35 -1.12 -21.00
CA THR A 35 -32.15 -0.45 -20.52
C THR A 35 -31.44 -1.48 -19.64
N ASN A 36 -30.38 -2.07 -20.15
CA ASN A 36 -29.42 -2.79 -19.33
C ASN A 36 -28.87 -1.78 -18.32
N ASN A 37 -29.51 -1.65 -17.18
CA ASN A 37 -28.97 -0.90 -16.04
C ASN A 37 -27.79 -1.72 -15.45
N THR A 38 -26.66 -1.66 -16.11
CA THR A 38 -25.42 -2.17 -15.56
C THR A 38 -25.10 -1.33 -14.33
N THR A 39 -25.25 -1.90 -13.15
CA THR A 39 -24.87 -1.21 -11.92
C THR A 39 -23.34 -1.13 -11.87
N VAL A 40 -22.83 0.10 -11.97
CA VAL A 40 -21.39 0.36 -11.88
C VAL A 40 -20.98 0.42 -10.42
N ARG A 41 -20.02 -0.40 -10.02
CA ARG A 41 -19.44 -0.42 -8.68
C ARG A 41 -18.11 0.28 -8.65
N THR A 42 -17.81 0.95 -7.55
CA THR A 42 -16.64 1.83 -7.44
C THR A 42 -15.63 1.31 -6.43
N ILE A 43 -14.36 1.38 -6.79
CA ILE A 43 -13.24 0.98 -5.93
C ILE A 43 -12.33 2.19 -5.72
N LYS A 44 -12.18 2.63 -4.47
CA LYS A 44 -11.18 3.62 -4.09
C LYS A 44 -9.86 2.92 -3.81
N ALA A 45 -8.78 3.35 -4.43
CA ALA A 45 -7.46 2.76 -4.24
C ALA A 45 -6.40 3.85 -4.04
N PRO A 46 -5.50 3.70 -3.06
CA PRO A 46 -4.34 4.56 -2.92
C PRO A 46 -3.42 4.40 -4.13
N ARG A 47 -2.56 5.38 -4.35
CA ARG A 47 -1.74 5.47 -5.57
C ARG A 47 -0.92 4.22 -5.83
N PHE A 48 -0.28 3.68 -4.80
CA PHE A 48 0.57 2.50 -4.91
C PHE A 48 -0.18 1.23 -5.34
N ALA A 49 -1.46 1.09 -5.00
CA ALA A 49 -2.28 -0.09 -5.32
C ALA A 49 -3.14 0.09 -6.57
N ARG A 50 -3.33 1.32 -7.05
CA ARG A 50 -4.23 1.62 -8.17
C ARG A 50 -3.92 0.80 -9.43
N PRO A 51 -2.67 0.67 -9.91
CA PRO A 51 -2.38 -0.12 -11.10
C PRO A 51 -2.79 -1.59 -10.98
N LEU A 52 -2.63 -2.19 -9.80
CA LEU A 52 -3.09 -3.55 -9.52
C LEU A 52 -4.62 -3.66 -9.58
N VAL A 53 -5.34 -2.70 -8.97
CA VAL A 53 -6.80 -2.67 -8.99
C VAL A 53 -7.32 -2.50 -10.43
N GLU A 54 -6.71 -1.64 -11.22
CA GLU A 54 -7.04 -1.47 -12.65
C GLU A 54 -6.81 -2.78 -13.44
N LYS A 55 -5.75 -3.52 -13.12
CA LYS A 55 -5.52 -4.86 -13.67
C LYS A 55 -6.63 -5.82 -13.26
N TRP A 56 -7.02 -5.85 -12.00
CA TRP A 56 -8.10 -6.71 -11.54
C TRP A 56 -9.42 -6.41 -12.23
N ILE A 57 -9.82 -5.15 -12.32
CA ILE A 57 -11.04 -4.73 -13.02
C ILE A 57 -11.03 -5.25 -14.46
N LYS A 58 -9.91 -5.06 -15.17
CA LYS A 58 -9.77 -5.51 -16.55
C LYS A 58 -9.83 -7.02 -16.71
N GLU A 59 -9.21 -7.78 -15.81
CA GLU A 59 -9.19 -9.25 -15.88
C GLU A 59 -10.52 -9.85 -15.43
N TYR A 60 -11.15 -9.29 -14.40
CA TYR A 60 -12.46 -9.72 -13.92
C TYR A 60 -13.55 -9.52 -14.98
N ALA A 61 -13.55 -8.38 -15.67
CA ALA A 61 -14.51 -8.10 -16.74
C ALA A 61 -14.49 -9.14 -17.88
N LYS A 62 -13.37 -9.84 -18.08
CA LYS A 62 -13.30 -10.95 -19.07
C LYS A 62 -14.06 -12.20 -18.60
N THR A 63 -14.18 -12.40 -17.30
CA THR A 63 -14.81 -13.58 -16.68
C THR A 63 -16.29 -13.35 -16.38
N GLN A 64 -16.68 -12.09 -16.18
CA GLN A 64 -18.03 -11.66 -15.80
C GLN A 64 -18.53 -10.52 -16.73
N PRO A 65 -18.87 -10.82 -17.99
CA PRO A 65 -19.42 -9.83 -18.90
C PRO A 65 -20.79 -9.35 -18.38
N GLY A 66 -20.94 -8.03 -18.28
CA GLY A 66 -22.17 -7.40 -17.77
C GLY A 66 -22.04 -6.85 -16.34
N VAL A 67 -20.94 -7.10 -15.65
CA VAL A 67 -20.60 -6.48 -14.35
C VAL A 67 -19.51 -5.45 -14.55
N GLU A 68 -19.74 -4.23 -14.10
CA GLU A 68 -18.79 -3.14 -14.27
C GLU A 68 -18.24 -2.67 -12.92
N PHE A 69 -16.91 -2.70 -12.79
CA PHE A 69 -16.18 -2.03 -11.71
C PHE A 69 -15.35 -0.90 -12.29
N GLN A 70 -15.20 0.19 -11.55
CA GLN A 70 -14.35 1.30 -11.93
C GLN A 70 -13.62 1.91 -10.73
N ILE A 71 -12.50 2.58 -10.98
CA ILE A 71 -11.81 3.36 -9.96
C ILE A 71 -12.67 4.57 -9.60
N ALA A 72 -12.94 4.75 -8.30
CA ALA A 72 -13.66 5.91 -7.78
C ALA A 72 -12.92 7.21 -8.09
N LYS A 73 -13.66 8.23 -8.55
CA LYS A 73 -13.12 9.57 -8.82
C LYS A 73 -13.40 10.49 -7.63
N GLY A 74 -12.37 11.23 -7.21
CA GLY A 74 -12.49 12.22 -6.14
C GLY A 74 -12.59 11.63 -4.73
N GLN A 75 -13.21 12.40 -3.80
CA GLN A 75 -13.33 12.03 -2.38
C GLN A 75 -14.70 11.45 -2.00
N GLY A 76 -15.53 11.12 -2.99
CA GLY A 76 -16.85 10.54 -2.75
C GLY A 76 -16.82 9.15 -2.11
N ASN A 77 -17.99 8.68 -1.70
CA ASN A 77 -18.18 7.31 -1.23
C ASN A 77 -17.87 6.32 -2.37
N SER A 78 -17.33 5.18 -2.03
CA SER A 78 -17.06 4.06 -2.93
C SER A 78 -17.61 2.78 -2.32
N ASP A 79 -17.89 1.78 -3.15
CA ASP A 79 -18.41 0.49 -2.68
C ASP A 79 -17.31 -0.31 -1.97
N LEU A 80 -16.08 -0.20 -2.48
CA LEU A 80 -14.89 -0.85 -1.96
C LEU A 80 -13.77 0.18 -1.74
N ASN A 81 -12.98 0.00 -0.68
CA ASN A 81 -11.75 0.76 -0.46
C ASN A 81 -10.57 -0.17 -0.29
N VAL A 82 -9.51 0.05 -1.05
CA VAL A 82 -8.21 -0.54 -0.74
C VAL A 82 -7.57 0.27 0.38
N VAL A 83 -7.22 -0.42 1.45
CA VAL A 83 -6.70 0.16 2.70
C VAL A 83 -5.46 -0.60 3.16
N LEU A 84 -4.61 0.07 3.92
CA LEU A 84 -3.62 -0.59 4.77
C LEU A 84 -4.32 -1.10 6.04
N ASP A 85 -3.63 -1.96 6.80
CA ASP A 85 -4.18 -2.52 8.05
C ASP A 85 -4.55 -1.38 9.00
N ASP A 86 -5.82 -1.02 9.00
CA ASP A 86 -6.36 0.11 9.74
C ASP A 86 -7.48 -0.37 10.68
N LYS A 87 -7.30 -0.14 11.97
CA LYS A 87 -8.23 -0.51 13.04
C LYS A 87 -9.60 0.17 12.93
N ASN A 88 -9.74 1.18 12.05
CA ASN A 88 -11.00 1.88 11.81
C ASN A 88 -11.99 1.09 10.94
N PHE A 89 -11.56 0.00 10.32
CA PHE A 89 -12.42 -0.86 9.49
C PHE A 89 -12.72 -2.17 10.20
N SER A 90 -14.02 -2.50 10.31
CA SER A 90 -14.49 -3.72 11.01
C SER A 90 -14.24 -5.01 10.22
N GLN A 91 -14.13 -4.93 8.90
CA GLN A 91 -13.89 -6.07 8.02
C GLN A 91 -12.96 -5.67 6.88
N ILE A 92 -11.80 -6.28 6.84
CA ILE A 92 -10.83 -6.12 5.77
C ILE A 92 -10.51 -7.49 5.18
N VAL A 93 -10.63 -7.62 3.87
CA VAL A 93 -10.20 -8.79 3.11
C VAL A 93 -8.78 -8.54 2.62
N TYR A 94 -7.80 -9.10 3.31
CA TYR A 94 -6.38 -8.92 2.96
C TYR A 94 -6.02 -9.72 1.71
N PHE A 95 -5.21 -9.10 0.82
CA PHE A 95 -4.78 -9.72 -0.42
C PHE A 95 -3.27 -9.66 -0.66
N GLY A 96 -2.53 -8.90 0.12
CA GLY A 96 -1.08 -8.75 -0.01
C GLY A 96 -0.49 -7.88 1.08
N GLU A 97 0.77 -7.53 0.91
CA GLU A 97 1.49 -6.61 1.78
C GLU A 97 2.22 -5.58 0.92
N THR A 98 2.40 -4.36 1.44
CA THR A 98 3.26 -3.34 0.83
C THR A 98 4.48 -3.10 1.69
N ALA A 99 5.63 -2.86 1.06
CA ALA A 99 6.84 -2.44 1.73
C ALA A 99 7.11 -0.96 1.47
N VAL A 100 7.59 -0.26 2.50
CA VAL A 100 7.91 1.16 2.45
C VAL A 100 9.40 1.33 2.75
N LEU A 101 10.12 1.95 1.81
CA LEU A 101 11.56 2.18 1.91
C LEU A 101 11.90 3.66 2.06
N PRO A 102 12.95 3.99 2.83
CA PRO A 102 13.49 5.32 2.92
C PRO A 102 14.24 5.70 1.63
N ILE A 103 14.00 6.92 1.15
CA ILE A 103 14.49 7.42 -0.14
C ILE A 103 15.00 8.87 -0.04
N THR A 104 15.83 9.24 -1.02
CA THR A 104 16.23 10.62 -1.30
C THR A 104 16.30 10.85 -2.81
N ALA A 105 16.48 12.10 -3.24
CA ALA A 105 16.74 12.37 -4.66
C ALA A 105 18.15 11.92 -5.03
N ARG A 106 18.28 11.28 -6.20
CA ARG A 106 19.59 10.84 -6.74
C ARG A 106 20.51 12.02 -6.92
N SER A 107 21.79 11.83 -6.58
CA SER A 107 22.84 12.85 -6.68
C SER A 107 22.58 14.13 -5.85
N SER A 108 21.64 14.08 -4.89
CA SER A 108 21.37 15.18 -3.97
C SER A 108 22.46 15.32 -2.89
N GLU A 109 22.43 16.41 -2.16
CA GLU A 109 23.32 16.59 -1.00
C GLU A 109 22.96 15.60 0.12
N ALA A 110 21.68 15.32 0.33
CA ALA A 110 21.24 14.29 1.26
C ALA A 110 21.80 12.91 0.88
N ALA A 111 21.77 12.54 -0.40
CA ALA A 111 22.37 11.29 -0.87
C ALA A 111 23.87 11.21 -0.52
N ARG A 112 24.63 12.29 -0.76
CA ARG A 112 26.07 12.36 -0.41
C ARG A 112 26.31 12.29 1.09
N LEU A 113 25.50 12.97 1.91
CA LEU A 113 25.60 12.93 3.36
C LEU A 113 25.30 11.55 3.94
N LEU A 114 24.49 10.76 3.26
CA LEU A 114 24.08 9.40 3.65
C LEU A 114 24.90 8.31 2.95
N GLU A 115 25.76 8.65 1.99
CA GLU A 115 26.59 7.69 1.25
C GLU A 115 27.46 6.87 2.20
N GLY A 116 27.46 5.54 1.98
CA GLY A 116 28.19 4.58 2.82
C GLY A 116 27.69 4.44 4.27
N LYS A 117 26.60 5.14 4.63
CA LYS A 117 25.97 4.96 5.94
C LYS A 117 24.92 3.86 5.85
N HIS A 118 25.15 2.78 6.58
CA HIS A 118 24.16 1.72 6.76
C HIS A 118 23.34 2.03 8.01
N LEU A 119 22.07 2.42 7.81
CA LEU A 119 21.20 2.86 8.89
C LEU A 119 20.41 1.69 9.47
N ASN A 120 20.65 1.39 10.74
CA ASN A 120 19.80 0.49 11.51
C ASN A 120 18.58 1.24 12.10
N ASN A 121 17.66 0.52 12.74
CA ASN A 121 16.44 1.09 13.32
C ASN A 121 16.72 2.31 14.23
N LYS A 122 17.76 2.26 15.07
CA LYS A 122 18.09 3.38 15.95
C LYS A 122 18.47 4.64 15.17
N LYS A 123 19.29 4.50 14.12
CA LYS A 123 19.70 5.61 13.26
C LYS A 123 18.53 6.12 12.40
N LEU A 124 17.65 5.22 11.92
CA LEU A 124 16.44 5.60 11.20
C LEU A 124 15.49 6.40 12.09
N LYS A 125 15.27 5.97 13.34
CA LYS A 125 14.51 6.76 14.31
C LYS A 125 15.09 8.16 14.49
N GLN A 126 16.41 8.30 14.69
CA GLN A 126 17.08 9.59 14.81
C GLN A 126 16.94 10.47 13.56
N LEU A 127 16.93 9.86 12.37
CA LEU A 127 16.81 10.59 11.12
C LEU A 127 15.39 11.10 10.90
N TYR A 128 14.37 10.31 11.22
CA TYR A 128 12.98 10.60 10.80
C TYR A 128 12.10 11.21 11.88
N PHE A 129 12.36 10.98 13.17
CA PHE A 129 11.44 11.36 14.24
C PHE A 129 12.00 12.43 15.18
N LEU A 130 11.10 13.12 15.90
CA LEU A 130 11.45 14.04 16.97
C LEU A 130 12.03 13.25 18.14
N ASN A 131 13.12 13.77 18.71
CA ASN A 131 13.85 13.11 19.78
C ASN A 131 13.40 13.68 21.14
N GLU A 132 12.26 13.19 21.68
CA GLU A 132 11.85 13.59 23.03
C GLU A 132 12.45 12.67 24.12
N ASP A 133 12.81 11.41 23.78
CA ASP A 133 13.22 10.37 24.74
C ASP A 133 14.57 9.69 24.43
N PHE A 134 15.43 10.30 23.64
CA PHE A 134 16.77 9.70 23.51
C PHE A 134 17.60 10.09 24.73
N ASP A 135 17.99 9.09 25.54
CA ASP A 135 18.97 9.22 26.61
C ASP A 135 20.13 10.13 26.15
N GLU A 136 20.56 11.04 27.02
CA GLU A 136 21.59 12.06 26.74
C GLU A 136 22.92 11.49 26.19
N GLU A 137 23.14 10.17 26.30
CA GLU A 137 24.32 9.47 25.78
C GLU A 137 24.34 9.23 24.26
N VAL A 138 23.21 9.43 23.55
CA VAL A 138 23.18 9.26 22.12
C VAL A 138 23.70 10.51 21.43
N LYS A 139 24.97 10.52 21.07
CA LYS A 139 25.58 11.60 20.26
C LYS A 139 24.73 11.86 19.03
N LYS A 140 24.08 13.04 18.98
CA LYS A 140 23.30 13.50 17.82
C LYS A 140 24.21 13.46 16.60
N ASN A 141 23.76 12.79 15.54
CA ASN A 141 24.50 12.79 14.28
C ASN A 141 24.29 14.13 13.58
N LYS A 142 25.32 14.99 13.64
CA LYS A 142 25.28 16.34 13.05
C LYS A 142 24.85 16.34 11.57
N ALA A 143 25.17 15.28 10.82
CA ALA A 143 24.74 15.15 9.43
C ALA A 143 23.22 15.02 9.30
N PHE A 144 22.53 14.44 10.30
CA PHE A 144 21.07 14.32 10.26
C PHE A 144 20.36 15.65 10.58
N GLU A 145 21.01 16.55 11.31
CA GLU A 145 20.43 17.86 11.67
C GLU A 145 20.23 18.75 10.43
N THR A 146 21.08 18.61 9.41
CA THR A 146 20.98 19.40 8.17
C THR A 146 19.94 18.82 7.18
N ILE A 147 19.57 17.56 7.33
CA ILE A 147 18.65 16.87 6.44
C ILE A 147 17.20 17.29 6.73
N THR A 148 16.43 17.62 5.70
CA THR A 148 14.99 17.88 5.78
C THR A 148 14.21 16.58 5.56
N VAL A 149 13.43 16.17 6.55
CA VAL A 149 12.51 15.04 6.41
C VAL A 149 11.18 15.51 5.80
N TYR A 150 10.72 14.82 4.77
CA TYR A 150 9.37 14.97 4.20
C TYR A 150 8.54 13.76 4.56
N SER A 151 7.40 13.96 5.21
CA SER A 151 6.43 12.92 5.55
C SER A 151 5.05 13.27 5.01
N GLY A 152 4.22 12.25 4.80
CA GLY A 152 2.83 12.45 4.43
C GLY A 152 1.99 12.98 5.59
N SER A 153 0.88 13.63 5.28
CA SER A 153 -0.16 13.92 6.26
C SER A 153 -0.89 12.62 6.65
N ASN A 154 -1.73 12.68 7.70
CA ASN A 154 -2.50 11.51 8.18
C ASN A 154 -3.43 10.88 7.12
N ALA A 155 -3.64 11.58 5.99
CA ALA A 155 -4.38 11.04 4.85
C ALA A 155 -3.52 10.15 3.91
N THR A 156 -2.21 10.13 4.12
CA THR A 156 -1.29 9.26 3.37
C THR A 156 -0.97 8.03 4.20
N SER A 157 -1.36 6.89 3.68
CA SER A 157 -1.26 5.62 4.41
C SER A 157 0.17 5.18 4.73
N VAL A 158 1.13 5.45 3.85
CA VAL A 158 2.53 5.04 4.04
C VAL A 158 3.22 5.73 5.23
N ALA A 159 2.77 6.92 5.64
CA ALA A 159 3.36 7.62 6.79
C ALA A 159 3.09 6.86 8.11
N SER A 160 1.87 6.38 8.31
CA SER A 160 1.52 5.59 9.49
C SER A 160 2.27 4.26 9.51
N SER A 161 2.30 3.53 8.39
CA SER A 161 3.03 2.25 8.29
C SER A 161 4.52 2.42 8.60
N PHE A 162 5.15 3.47 8.04
CA PHE A 162 6.56 3.75 8.32
C PHE A 162 6.80 4.09 9.80
N ALA A 163 5.95 4.93 10.40
CA ALA A 163 6.07 5.28 11.82
C ALA A 163 5.89 4.06 12.73
N HIS A 164 4.83 3.28 12.52
CA HIS A 164 4.52 2.10 13.33
C HIS A 164 5.64 1.05 13.32
N ASN A 165 6.35 0.89 12.21
CA ASN A 165 7.50 -0.02 12.14
C ASN A 165 8.60 0.32 13.17
N PHE A 166 8.72 1.58 13.55
CA PHE A 166 9.68 2.06 14.54
C PHE A 166 9.07 2.26 15.92
N GLY A 167 7.80 1.89 16.13
CA GLY A 167 7.08 2.12 17.38
C GLY A 167 6.75 3.59 17.62
N GLU A 168 6.60 4.36 16.54
CA GLU A 168 6.29 5.80 16.56
C GLU A 168 4.91 6.08 15.97
N GLU A 169 4.36 7.25 16.30
CA GLU A 169 3.17 7.77 15.64
C GLU A 169 3.57 8.68 14.47
N SER A 170 2.71 8.78 13.45
CA SER A 170 2.95 9.66 12.31
C SER A 170 3.01 11.15 12.71
N SER A 171 2.49 11.52 13.89
CA SER A 171 2.65 12.85 14.48
C SER A 171 4.08 13.18 14.89
N ASN A 172 4.91 12.19 15.12
CA ASN A 172 6.27 12.35 15.64
C ASN A 172 7.34 12.58 14.56
N PHE A 173 6.96 12.54 13.27
CA PHE A 173 7.91 12.88 12.21
C PHE A 173 8.43 14.31 12.40
N ARG A 174 9.75 14.47 12.31
CA ARG A 174 10.36 15.79 12.21
C ARG A 174 10.26 16.34 10.79
N GLY A 175 10.52 17.63 10.60
CA GLY A 175 10.61 18.25 9.29
C GLY A 175 9.28 18.73 8.74
N LYS A 176 9.01 18.48 7.46
CA LYS A 176 7.89 19.06 6.73
C LYS A 176 6.84 18.00 6.36
N ARG A 177 5.56 18.37 6.48
CA ARG A 177 4.44 17.51 6.08
C ARG A 177 3.90 17.91 4.72
N ILE A 178 3.69 16.91 3.87
CA ILE A 178 3.10 17.05 2.55
C ILE A 178 1.67 16.50 2.60
N SER A 179 0.71 17.30 2.18
CA SER A 179 -0.68 16.88 2.06
C SER A 179 -0.96 16.32 0.68
N GLY A 180 -1.79 15.28 0.59
CA GLY A 180 -2.27 14.71 -0.66
C GLY A 180 -1.66 13.35 -0.98
N ASP A 181 -1.36 13.11 -2.24
CA ASP A 181 -0.86 11.83 -2.76
C ASP A 181 0.59 11.57 -2.34
N ASP A 182 0.92 10.33 -1.99
CA ASP A 182 2.28 9.93 -1.61
C ASP A 182 3.35 10.21 -2.69
N LEU A 183 2.97 10.33 -3.96
CA LEU A 183 3.90 10.78 -5.02
C LEU A 183 4.39 12.21 -4.84
N PHE A 184 3.68 13.04 -4.07
CA PHE A 184 4.17 14.39 -3.75
C PHE A 184 5.40 14.38 -2.86
N LEU A 185 5.65 13.30 -2.12
CA LEU A 185 6.89 13.08 -1.39
C LEU A 185 8.08 13.02 -2.36
N ASN A 186 7.98 12.24 -3.45
CA ASN A 186 9.02 12.20 -4.49
C ASN A 186 9.23 13.58 -5.13
N THR A 187 8.13 14.31 -5.38
CA THR A 187 8.20 15.67 -5.94
C THR A 187 8.89 16.66 -4.97
N ALA A 188 8.68 16.50 -3.67
CA ALA A 188 9.35 17.33 -2.66
C ALA A 188 10.86 17.08 -2.65
N LEU A 189 11.29 15.81 -2.76
CA LEU A 189 12.71 15.45 -2.86
C LEU A 189 13.39 16.07 -4.08
N ALA A 190 12.72 16.11 -5.23
CA ALA A 190 13.26 16.72 -6.45
C ALA A 190 13.52 18.22 -6.31
N LYS A 191 12.91 18.88 -5.31
CA LYS A 191 13.01 20.34 -5.08
C LYS A 191 13.94 20.72 -3.91
N ASP A 192 14.27 19.76 -3.05
CA ASP A 192 15.12 20.02 -1.87
C ASP A 192 16.33 19.06 -1.90
N PRO A 193 17.55 19.59 -2.16
CA PRO A 193 18.75 18.77 -2.19
C PRO A 193 19.12 18.13 -0.84
N LEU A 194 18.55 18.62 0.27
CA LEU A 194 18.73 18.03 1.62
C LEU A 194 17.54 17.15 2.01
N GLY A 195 16.60 16.90 1.10
CA GLY A 195 15.39 16.16 1.35
C GLY A 195 15.59 14.64 1.49
N VAL A 196 14.99 14.05 2.51
CA VAL A 196 14.75 12.60 2.61
C VAL A 196 13.27 12.34 2.85
N SER A 197 12.81 11.19 2.41
CA SER A 197 11.44 10.72 2.62
C SER A 197 11.40 9.20 2.63
N PHE A 198 10.23 8.64 2.53
CA PHE A 198 9.96 7.21 2.37
C PHE A 198 8.76 7.02 1.46
N ASN A 199 8.69 5.91 0.75
CA ASN A 199 7.52 5.61 -0.07
C ASN A 199 7.36 4.10 -0.31
N ALA A 200 6.15 3.69 -0.73
CA ALA A 200 5.86 2.32 -1.11
C ALA A 200 6.59 1.93 -2.41
N LEU A 201 6.96 0.65 -2.52
CA LEU A 201 7.71 0.12 -3.68
C LEU A 201 7.11 0.52 -5.04
N PRO A 202 5.79 0.40 -5.28
CA PRO A 202 5.20 0.79 -6.57
C PRO A 202 5.33 2.28 -6.90
N ASN A 203 5.60 3.13 -5.91
CA ASN A 203 5.78 4.57 -6.10
C ASN A 203 7.23 4.95 -6.42
N ILE A 204 8.19 4.10 -6.05
CA ILE A 204 9.64 4.38 -6.22
C ILE A 204 10.30 3.54 -7.30
N PHE A 205 9.75 2.38 -7.63
CA PHE A 205 10.23 1.57 -8.77
C PHE A 205 9.39 1.83 -10.02
N ASP A 206 10.02 1.70 -11.18
CA ASP A 206 9.32 1.59 -12.45
C ASP A 206 8.85 0.14 -12.63
N LEU A 207 7.53 -0.06 -12.72
CA LEU A 207 6.94 -1.40 -12.77
C LEU A 207 7.21 -2.15 -14.08
N LYS A 208 7.66 -1.48 -15.13
CA LYS A 208 8.00 -2.11 -16.42
C LYS A 208 9.45 -2.53 -16.46
N SER A 209 10.37 -1.60 -16.16
CA SER A 209 11.80 -1.88 -16.14
C SER A 209 12.24 -2.65 -14.90
N ARG A 210 11.43 -2.65 -13.85
CA ARG A 210 11.70 -3.26 -12.54
C ARG A 210 12.87 -2.63 -11.78
N HIS A 211 13.34 -1.46 -12.21
CA HIS A 211 14.42 -0.71 -11.57
C HIS A 211 13.89 0.46 -10.75
N LEU A 212 14.69 0.89 -9.77
CA LEU A 212 14.47 2.14 -9.05
C LEU A 212 14.37 3.29 -10.08
N LYS A 213 13.44 4.22 -9.86
CA LYS A 213 13.30 5.41 -10.73
C LYS A 213 14.58 6.21 -10.76
N ASP A 214 14.93 6.73 -11.94
CA ASP A 214 16.23 7.37 -12.21
C ASP A 214 16.51 8.62 -11.34
N ASP A 215 15.47 9.27 -10.86
CA ASP A 215 15.54 10.47 -10.01
C ASP A 215 15.68 10.17 -8.51
N LEU A 216 15.60 8.89 -8.11
CA LEU A 216 15.61 8.45 -6.71
C LEU A 216 16.85 7.63 -6.36
N SER A 217 17.22 7.66 -5.10
CA SER A 217 18.19 6.77 -4.45
C SER A 217 17.60 6.19 -3.18
N LEU A 218 17.90 4.94 -2.89
CA LEU A 218 17.57 4.32 -1.60
C LEU A 218 18.52 4.86 -0.52
N VAL A 219 17.98 5.12 0.66
CA VAL A 219 18.80 5.35 1.85
C VAL A 219 19.36 3.99 2.31
N GLY A 220 20.69 3.89 2.44
CA GLY A 220 21.36 2.63 2.78
C GLY A 220 20.91 2.10 4.14
N LEU A 221 20.46 0.85 4.15
CA LEU A 221 20.00 0.13 5.34
C LEU A 221 21.06 -0.84 5.86
N ASP A 222 21.07 -1.07 7.17
CA ASP A 222 21.94 -2.05 7.83
C ASP A 222 21.35 -3.47 7.71
N VAL A 223 21.40 -3.98 6.49
CA VAL A 223 20.90 -5.33 6.15
C VAL A 223 22.02 -6.35 6.11
N LYS A 224 21.69 -7.63 6.16
CA LYS A 224 22.67 -8.71 5.98
C LYS A 224 23.37 -8.59 4.64
N LYS A 225 24.64 -9.00 4.59
CA LYS A 225 25.49 -8.84 3.40
C LYS A 225 24.92 -9.52 2.14
N ASP A 226 24.26 -10.65 2.30
CA ASP A 226 23.60 -11.40 1.21
C ASP A 226 22.38 -10.67 0.64
N LEU A 227 21.78 -9.75 1.39
CA LEU A 227 20.64 -8.93 0.95
C LEU A 227 21.07 -7.56 0.43
N ALA A 228 22.30 -7.11 0.67
CA ALA A 228 22.75 -5.75 0.41
C ALA A 228 22.53 -5.29 -1.05
N ASN A 229 22.69 -6.19 -2.03
CA ASN A 229 22.46 -5.86 -3.43
C ASN A 229 20.99 -5.54 -3.71
N SER A 230 20.06 -6.31 -3.17
CA SER A 230 18.61 -6.10 -3.35
C SER A 230 18.14 -4.79 -2.73
N PHE A 231 18.84 -4.26 -1.72
CA PHE A 231 18.58 -2.97 -1.05
C PHE A 231 19.48 -1.84 -1.54
N SER A 232 20.01 -1.94 -2.74
CA SER A 232 20.83 -0.91 -3.40
C SER A 232 20.10 -0.30 -4.60
N ASP A 233 20.59 0.85 -5.07
CA ASP A 233 20.06 1.50 -6.28
C ASP A 233 20.18 0.64 -7.55
N ASN A 234 21.06 -0.35 -7.55
CA ASN A 234 21.26 -1.29 -8.66
C ASN A 234 20.40 -2.56 -8.53
N GLY A 235 19.78 -2.78 -7.38
CA GLY A 235 18.87 -3.90 -7.17
C GLY A 235 17.57 -3.75 -7.97
N THR A 236 16.99 -4.88 -8.33
CA THR A 236 15.69 -4.90 -9.01
C THR A 236 14.53 -5.04 -8.01
N LEU A 237 13.34 -4.62 -8.42
CA LEU A 237 12.13 -4.81 -7.63
C LEU A 237 11.87 -6.30 -7.33
N ASP A 238 12.18 -7.20 -8.28
CA ASP A 238 11.95 -8.64 -8.11
C ASP A 238 12.93 -9.25 -7.08
N GLU A 239 14.21 -8.84 -7.10
CA GLU A 239 15.19 -9.23 -6.07
C GLU A 239 14.76 -8.72 -4.69
N LEU A 240 14.27 -7.49 -4.61
CA LEU A 240 13.83 -6.88 -3.37
C LEU A 240 12.58 -7.57 -2.80
N LEU A 241 11.56 -7.83 -3.62
CA LEU A 241 10.35 -8.56 -3.21
C LEU A 241 10.73 -9.96 -2.70
N THR A 242 11.59 -10.67 -3.45
CA THR A 242 12.10 -11.99 -3.04
C THR A 242 12.85 -11.93 -1.71
N ALA A 243 13.69 -10.94 -1.51
CA ALA A 243 14.44 -10.75 -0.27
C ALA A 243 13.52 -10.52 0.92
N LEU A 244 12.49 -9.66 0.77
CA LEU A 244 11.52 -9.33 1.81
C LEU A 244 10.59 -10.51 2.15
N GLU A 245 10.23 -11.34 1.17
CA GLU A 245 9.42 -12.53 1.42
C GLU A 245 10.20 -13.63 2.12
N ASN A 246 11.50 -13.76 1.86
CA ASN A 246 12.33 -14.81 2.42
C ASN A 246 13.08 -14.41 3.72
N SER A 247 13.13 -13.12 4.04
CA SER A 247 13.90 -12.62 5.18
C SER A 247 13.12 -11.52 5.93
N LYS A 248 13.25 -11.54 7.25
CA LYS A 248 12.76 -10.41 8.07
C LYS A 248 13.83 -9.33 8.08
N VAL A 249 13.48 -8.14 7.58
CA VAL A 249 14.32 -6.93 7.60
C VAL A 249 13.60 -5.89 8.44
N SER A 250 14.10 -5.66 9.64
CA SER A 250 13.43 -4.79 10.64
C SER A 250 13.44 -3.31 10.27
N GLU A 251 14.36 -2.91 9.39
CA GLU A 251 14.51 -1.56 8.88
C GLU A 251 13.46 -1.19 7.81
N VAL A 252 12.70 -2.16 7.34
CA VAL A 252 11.67 -1.99 6.31
C VAL A 252 10.29 -2.11 6.93
N ALA A 253 9.47 -1.09 6.74
CA ALA A 253 8.07 -1.14 7.12
C ALA A 253 7.29 -2.02 6.13
N ILE A 254 6.67 -3.07 6.63
CA ILE A 254 5.78 -3.95 5.85
C ILE A 254 4.40 -3.89 6.49
N GLU A 255 3.39 -3.59 5.67
CA GLU A 255 2.01 -3.44 6.12
C GLU A 255 1.06 -4.26 5.24
N LYS A 256 0.07 -4.91 5.85
CA LYS A 256 -0.97 -5.63 5.12
C LYS A 256 -1.82 -4.67 4.31
N VAL A 257 -2.14 -5.09 3.10
CA VAL A 257 -3.04 -4.39 2.18
C VAL A 257 -4.30 -5.23 2.01
N GLY A 258 -5.45 -4.60 2.17
CA GLY A 258 -6.73 -5.27 2.04
C GLY A 258 -7.80 -4.39 1.40
N ILE A 259 -8.98 -4.96 1.27
CA ILE A 259 -10.17 -4.30 0.76
C ILE A 259 -11.20 -4.23 1.90
N SER A 260 -11.61 -3.02 2.27
CA SER A 260 -12.78 -2.80 3.11
C SER A 260 -14.04 -2.65 2.24
N VAL A 261 -15.16 -3.20 2.70
CA VAL A 261 -16.43 -3.20 1.99
C VAL A 261 -17.38 -2.19 2.62
N ASN A 262 -17.83 -1.20 1.83
CA ASN A 262 -18.81 -0.24 2.27
C ASN A 262 -20.24 -0.64 1.85
N ASN A 263 -20.37 -1.16 0.60
CA ASN A 263 -21.63 -1.66 0.06
C ASN A 263 -21.44 -3.09 -0.41
N ALA A 264 -21.96 -4.05 0.32
CA ALA A 264 -21.91 -5.46 -0.02
C ALA A 264 -23.11 -5.84 -0.89
N ASP A 265 -22.85 -6.54 -2.00
CA ASP A 265 -23.82 -7.27 -2.79
C ASP A 265 -23.17 -8.55 -3.36
N ASP A 266 -23.95 -9.38 -4.05
CA ASP A 266 -23.46 -10.63 -4.60
C ASP A 266 -22.31 -10.43 -5.59
N GLU A 267 -22.31 -9.36 -6.36
CA GLU A 267 -21.27 -9.09 -7.36
C GLU A 267 -19.98 -8.57 -6.71
N VAL A 268 -20.10 -7.78 -5.64
CA VAL A 268 -18.97 -7.38 -4.81
C VAL A 268 -18.33 -8.61 -4.17
N ASN A 269 -19.13 -9.53 -3.62
CA ASN A 269 -18.62 -10.76 -3.01
C ASN A 269 -17.89 -11.64 -4.03
N LYS A 270 -18.48 -11.86 -5.22
CA LYS A 270 -17.83 -12.61 -6.31
C LYS A 270 -16.51 -11.96 -6.76
N PHE A 271 -16.48 -10.63 -6.83
CA PHE A 271 -15.24 -9.91 -7.16
C PHE A 271 -14.16 -10.15 -6.10
N LEU A 272 -14.50 -10.08 -4.81
CA LEU A 272 -13.55 -10.33 -3.72
C LEU A 272 -13.04 -11.77 -3.72
N GLU A 273 -13.92 -12.74 -3.93
CA GLU A 273 -13.54 -14.14 -4.09
C GLU A 273 -12.58 -14.33 -5.28
N TRP A 274 -12.87 -13.69 -6.41
CA TRP A 274 -11.99 -13.72 -7.58
C TRP A 274 -10.64 -13.05 -7.28
N VAL A 275 -10.62 -11.91 -6.58
CA VAL A 275 -9.37 -11.24 -6.17
C VAL A 275 -8.50 -12.19 -5.35
N LEU A 276 -9.07 -12.87 -4.36
CA LEU A 276 -8.32 -13.82 -3.53
C LEU A 276 -7.86 -15.05 -4.32
N ALA A 277 -8.69 -15.58 -5.21
CA ALA A 277 -8.39 -16.80 -5.95
C ALA A 277 -7.48 -16.58 -7.17
N GLN A 278 -7.58 -15.43 -7.83
CA GLN A 278 -6.93 -15.16 -9.13
C GLN A 278 -6.21 -13.81 -9.17
N GLY A 279 -6.66 -12.82 -8.41
CA GLY A 279 -6.12 -11.46 -8.45
C GLY A 279 -4.75 -11.35 -7.80
N THR A 280 -4.52 -12.08 -6.71
CA THR A 280 -3.26 -12.04 -5.91
C THR A 280 -2.03 -12.49 -6.69
N LYS A 281 -2.18 -13.30 -7.73
CA LYS A 281 -1.07 -13.70 -8.61
C LYS A 281 -0.37 -12.51 -9.31
N TYR A 282 -1.02 -11.34 -9.36
CA TYR A 282 -0.47 -10.13 -9.94
C TYR A 282 0.29 -9.26 -8.93
N ASN A 283 0.32 -9.61 -7.64
CA ASN A 283 0.94 -8.79 -6.61
C ASN A 283 2.37 -8.39 -6.97
N HIS A 284 3.24 -9.34 -7.29
CA HIS A 284 4.63 -9.07 -7.65
C HIS A 284 4.76 -8.20 -8.91
N GLU A 285 3.93 -8.42 -9.94
CA GLU A 285 3.92 -7.59 -11.14
C GLU A 285 3.72 -6.10 -10.79
N TYR A 286 2.93 -5.83 -9.75
CA TYR A 286 2.60 -4.48 -9.30
C TYR A 286 3.35 -4.05 -8.03
N GLY A 287 4.40 -4.77 -7.64
CA GLY A 287 5.32 -4.38 -6.57
C GLY A 287 4.76 -4.57 -5.16
N LEU A 288 3.79 -5.47 -4.99
CA LEU A 288 3.30 -5.89 -3.69
C LEU A 288 3.82 -7.30 -3.35
N LEU A 289 4.02 -7.54 -2.06
CA LEU A 289 4.34 -8.84 -1.49
C LEU A 289 3.07 -9.70 -1.39
N ASN A 290 3.23 -11.01 -1.44
CA ASN A 290 2.16 -11.94 -1.09
C ASN A 290 1.98 -12.01 0.42
N LEU A 291 0.76 -12.33 0.86
CA LEU A 291 0.50 -12.61 2.28
C LEU A 291 1.29 -13.84 2.74
N LYS A 292 1.87 -13.74 3.92
CA LYS A 292 2.52 -14.85 4.63
C LYS A 292 1.54 -15.62 5.49
#